data_580c6de6d72f0f2ec1c193542e4fd757
#
_entry.id   580c6de6d72f0f2ec1c193542e4fd757
#
_cell.length_a   1.000
_cell.length_b   1.000
_cell.length_c   1.000
_cell.angle_alpha   90.00
_cell.angle_beta   90.00
_cell.angle_gamma   90.00
#
_symmetry.space_group_name_H-M   'P 1'
#
loop_
_entity.id
_entity.type
_entity.pdbx_description
1 polymer ?
#
loop_
_entity_poly.entity_id
_entity_poly.type
_entity_poly.pdbx_seq_one_letter_code
_entity_poly.pdbx_strand_id
1 'polypeptide(L)'
;IPTAWVDARDIIRTDATYRESQILWEDTERLVETTLTPLLDAGKFVITQGFIGSTDDNQTTTLGREGSDFTAAILSYCLDAVKMIIWKDVEGVLTADPRLFKNVQKLSRLSYKEAIEMTYYGASVIHPKTIKPLQNKNIPLYVQSFIDPTIEGTYIGPDVDDHYPPIVVLERNQTLLHIATRDFSFVVEHHMAYLFKTFAELRIFINMMRNTAISFTVCVPDLPEKIEKLKAILDKEYSVTVENDMELITIRHYQEEVLKSLTKGKIVLLEERLRNTVQMVVKNIPLIERI
;
A
#
# COMPACT_ATOMS: atom_id res chain seq x y z
N ILE A 1 20.92 -0.95 30.82
CA ILE A 1 20.26 -2.15 30.28
C ILE A 1 21.32 -2.91 29.47
N PRO A 2 21.57 -4.22 29.72
CA PRO A 2 22.48 -5.00 28.89
C PRO A 2 21.99 -5.05 27.46
N THR A 3 22.87 -4.72 26.51
CA THR A 3 22.51 -4.60 25.09
C THR A 3 23.42 -5.48 24.25
N ALA A 4 22.89 -6.08 23.19
CA ALA A 4 23.61 -6.82 22.19
C ALA A 4 23.29 -6.27 20.79
N TRP A 5 24.31 -6.13 19.96
CA TRP A 5 24.16 -5.81 18.55
C TRP A 5 24.21 -7.10 17.73
N VAL A 6 23.27 -7.24 16.78
CA VAL A 6 23.23 -8.35 15.83
C VAL A 6 23.01 -7.77 14.43
N ASP A 7 23.85 -8.16 13.48
CA ASP A 7 23.67 -7.72 12.09
C ASP A 7 22.47 -8.44 11.47
N ALA A 8 21.54 -7.67 10.87
CA ALA A 8 20.35 -8.22 10.23
C ALA A 8 20.68 -9.24 9.11
N ARG A 9 21.83 -9.09 8.46
CA ARG A 9 22.31 -10.00 7.42
C ARG A 9 22.66 -11.39 7.94
N ASP A 10 22.97 -11.50 9.23
CA ASP A 10 23.28 -12.78 9.87
C ASP A 10 22.01 -13.57 10.22
N ILE A 11 20.86 -12.89 10.32
CA ILE A 11 19.59 -13.48 10.79
C ILE A 11 18.45 -13.43 9.79
N ILE A 12 18.52 -12.60 8.73
CA ILE A 12 17.50 -12.51 7.69
C ILE A 12 18.06 -13.04 6.38
N ARG A 13 17.60 -14.23 6.00
CA ARG A 13 18.02 -14.88 4.77
C ARG A 13 17.02 -14.62 3.65
N THR A 14 17.53 -14.32 2.46
CA THR A 14 16.73 -13.93 1.30
C THR A 14 17.21 -14.59 0.02
N ASP A 15 16.36 -14.54 -1.01
CA ASP A 15 16.77 -14.86 -2.38
C ASP A 15 17.72 -13.78 -2.96
N ALA A 16 18.19 -13.99 -4.19
CA ALA A 16 19.10 -13.10 -4.90
C ALA A 16 18.42 -12.03 -5.75
N THR A 17 17.20 -11.61 -5.41
CA THR A 17 16.48 -10.54 -6.15
C THR A 17 17.00 -9.12 -5.80
N TYR A 18 17.85 -8.98 -4.81
CA TYR A 18 18.63 -7.83 -4.33
C TYR A 18 17.83 -6.59 -3.88
N ARG A 19 16.86 -6.07 -4.66
CA ARG A 19 16.15 -4.81 -4.33
C ARG A 19 14.81 -5.00 -3.64
N GLU A 20 14.14 -6.13 -3.88
CA GLU A 20 12.86 -6.53 -3.28
C GLU A 20 12.89 -8.02 -3.00
N SER A 21 13.91 -8.42 -2.23
CA SER A 21 14.21 -9.82 -1.98
C SER A 21 13.11 -10.51 -1.21
N GLN A 22 12.86 -11.77 -1.57
CA GLN A 22 11.92 -12.64 -0.88
C GLN A 22 12.61 -13.29 0.31
N ILE A 23 11.89 -13.37 1.42
CA ILE A 23 12.40 -14.01 2.64
C ILE A 23 12.40 -15.53 2.49
N LEU A 24 13.53 -16.16 2.79
CA LEU A 24 13.65 -17.60 2.99
C LEU A 24 13.27 -17.89 4.45
N TRP A 25 11.98 -18.15 4.67
CA TRP A 25 11.39 -18.17 6.01
C TRP A 25 12.01 -19.23 6.92
N GLU A 26 12.16 -20.48 6.46
CA GLU A 26 12.70 -21.59 7.25
C GLU A 26 14.13 -21.27 7.77
N ASP A 27 14.98 -20.75 6.89
CA ASP A 27 16.33 -20.36 7.27
C ASP A 27 16.35 -19.15 8.20
N THR A 28 15.48 -18.16 7.94
CA THR A 28 15.37 -16.96 8.78
C THR A 28 14.88 -17.34 10.18
N GLU A 29 13.83 -18.16 10.30
CA GLU A 29 13.32 -18.64 11.61
C GLU A 29 14.42 -19.36 12.38
N ARG A 30 15.12 -20.31 11.76
CA ARG A 30 16.21 -21.04 12.38
C ARG A 30 17.35 -20.11 12.84
N LEU A 31 17.75 -19.14 12.01
CA LEU A 31 18.81 -18.18 12.34
C LEU A 31 18.39 -17.24 13.47
N VAL A 32 17.17 -16.76 13.46
CA VAL A 32 16.61 -15.93 14.54
C VAL A 32 16.56 -16.70 15.84
N GLU A 33 16.04 -17.92 15.84
CA GLU A 33 15.95 -18.77 17.03
C GLU A 33 17.33 -19.05 17.63
N THR A 34 18.29 -19.45 16.80
CA THR A 34 19.65 -19.80 17.28
C THR A 34 20.47 -18.59 17.71
N THR A 35 20.21 -17.39 17.16
CA THR A 35 21.02 -16.20 17.42
C THR A 35 20.38 -15.25 18.44
N LEU A 36 19.07 -14.98 18.31
CA LEU A 36 18.40 -13.97 19.14
C LEU A 36 17.85 -14.54 20.43
N THR A 37 17.25 -15.74 20.41
CA THR A 37 16.62 -16.33 21.60
C THR A 37 17.57 -16.43 22.78
N PRO A 38 18.83 -16.91 22.64
CA PRO A 38 19.77 -16.97 23.77
C PRO A 38 20.13 -15.60 24.35
N LEU A 39 20.13 -14.55 23.50
CA LEU A 39 20.41 -13.17 23.94
C LEU A 39 19.23 -12.60 24.73
N LEU A 40 18.02 -12.87 24.26
CA LEU A 40 16.77 -12.44 24.92
C LEU A 40 16.58 -13.18 26.26
N ASP A 41 16.83 -14.50 26.31
CA ASP A 41 16.77 -15.31 27.53
C ASP A 41 17.79 -14.85 28.57
N ALA A 42 18.93 -14.32 28.12
CA ALA A 42 19.92 -13.67 28.98
C ALA A 42 19.53 -12.26 29.44
N GLY A 43 18.30 -11.80 29.12
CA GLY A 43 17.77 -10.49 29.49
C GLY A 43 18.43 -9.32 28.77
N LYS A 44 19.04 -9.56 27.60
CA LYS A 44 19.65 -8.49 26.81
C LYS A 44 18.64 -7.78 25.92
N PHE A 45 18.86 -6.50 25.72
CA PHE A 45 18.20 -5.70 24.70
C PHE A 45 18.91 -5.91 23.36
N VAL A 46 18.26 -6.51 22.38
CA VAL A 46 18.87 -6.74 21.06
C VAL A 46 18.57 -5.56 20.14
N ILE A 47 19.61 -5.04 19.52
CA ILE A 47 19.54 -3.99 18.51
C ILE A 47 20.00 -4.56 17.18
N THR A 48 19.25 -4.30 16.11
CA THR A 48 19.58 -4.69 14.75
C THR A 48 19.17 -3.62 13.76
N GLN A 49 19.73 -3.64 12.54
CA GLN A 49 19.26 -2.77 11.47
C GLN A 49 17.97 -3.33 10.85
N GLY A 50 17.21 -2.44 10.20
CA GLY A 50 16.10 -2.80 9.35
C GLY A 50 16.45 -2.74 7.86
N PHE A 51 15.53 -3.16 7.00
CA PHE A 51 15.56 -3.01 5.55
C PHE A 51 16.49 -3.97 4.79
N ILE A 52 17.42 -4.62 5.42
CA ILE A 52 18.44 -5.48 4.78
C ILE A 52 18.34 -6.94 5.23
N GLY A 53 18.84 -7.82 4.38
CA GLY A 53 19.11 -9.23 4.63
C GLY A 53 20.32 -9.69 3.82
N SER A 54 20.53 -10.98 3.71
CA SER A 54 21.59 -11.54 2.88
C SER A 54 21.17 -12.82 2.17
N THR A 55 21.82 -13.10 1.04
CA THR A 55 21.77 -14.41 0.37
C THR A 55 22.64 -15.44 1.10
N ASP A 56 22.55 -16.71 0.71
CA ASP A 56 23.42 -17.78 1.25
C ASP A 56 24.89 -17.51 0.99
N ASP A 57 25.23 -16.80 -0.10
CA ASP A 57 26.59 -16.37 -0.41
C ASP A 57 26.99 -15.08 0.32
N ASN A 58 26.26 -14.67 1.35
CA ASN A 58 26.47 -13.47 2.14
C ASN A 58 26.47 -12.15 1.33
N GLN A 59 25.78 -12.12 0.19
CA GLN A 59 25.56 -10.88 -0.55
C GLN A 59 24.43 -10.08 0.10
N THR A 60 24.67 -8.81 0.38
CA THR A 60 23.65 -7.94 0.99
C THR A 60 22.49 -7.71 0.02
N THR A 61 21.28 -7.87 0.53
CA THR A 61 20.02 -7.64 -0.18
C THR A 61 19.18 -6.59 0.53
N THR A 62 18.16 -6.05 -0.14
CA THR A 62 17.21 -5.13 0.46
C THR A 62 15.78 -5.65 0.34
N LEU A 63 14.96 -5.33 1.34
CA LEU A 63 13.58 -5.83 1.46
C LEU A 63 12.53 -4.99 0.70
N GLY A 64 12.98 -3.97 -0.03
CA GLY A 64 12.11 -3.10 -0.79
C GLY A 64 11.37 -2.05 0.05
N ARG A 65 10.25 -1.56 -0.47
CA ARG A 65 9.47 -0.49 0.16
C ARG A 65 9.07 -0.83 1.59
N GLU A 66 9.24 0.13 2.51
CA GLU A 66 8.97 0.00 3.95
C GLU A 66 9.69 -1.20 4.61
N GLY A 67 10.88 -1.54 4.10
CA GLY A 67 11.63 -2.71 4.52
C GLY A 67 12.01 -2.73 6.00
N SER A 68 12.13 -1.57 6.68
CA SER A 68 12.40 -1.53 8.12
C SER A 68 11.21 -2.01 8.96
N ASP A 69 9.99 -1.58 8.61
CA ASP A 69 8.76 -2.05 9.24
C ASP A 69 8.57 -3.56 8.96
N PHE A 70 8.92 -3.99 7.73
CA PHE A 70 8.88 -5.41 7.37
C PHE A 70 9.91 -6.24 8.14
N THR A 71 11.13 -5.73 8.37
CA THR A 71 12.12 -6.38 9.24
C THR A 71 11.56 -6.63 10.63
N ALA A 72 10.94 -5.62 11.24
CA ALA A 72 10.32 -5.77 12.55
C ALA A 72 9.21 -6.84 12.56
N ALA A 73 8.40 -6.91 11.49
CA ALA A 73 7.37 -7.94 11.35
C ALA A 73 7.94 -9.36 11.19
N ILE A 74 9.04 -9.51 10.42
CA ILE A 74 9.75 -10.78 10.28
C ILE A 74 10.26 -11.25 11.64
N LEU A 75 10.96 -10.39 12.37
CA LEU A 75 11.49 -10.74 13.70
C LEU A 75 10.37 -11.02 14.70
N SER A 76 9.28 -10.25 14.67
CA SER A 76 8.10 -10.49 15.50
C SER A 76 7.48 -11.86 15.23
N TYR A 77 7.38 -12.24 13.94
CA TYR A 77 6.90 -13.55 13.53
C TYR A 77 7.82 -14.67 14.01
N CYS A 78 9.13 -14.58 13.77
CA CYS A 78 10.09 -15.61 14.13
C CYS A 78 10.23 -15.82 15.64
N LEU A 79 10.00 -14.76 16.43
CA LEU A 79 10.12 -14.78 17.91
C LEU A 79 8.80 -15.00 18.63
N ASP A 80 7.69 -15.24 17.93
CA ASP A 80 6.35 -15.32 18.51
C ASP A 80 6.06 -14.13 19.45
N ALA A 81 6.37 -12.91 18.98
CA ALA A 81 6.30 -11.71 19.78
C ALA A 81 4.87 -11.46 20.30
N VAL A 82 4.75 -11.02 21.55
CA VAL A 82 3.47 -10.66 22.17
C VAL A 82 2.81 -9.48 21.44
N LYS A 83 3.61 -8.57 20.90
CA LYS A 83 3.17 -7.40 20.11
C LYS A 83 4.33 -6.82 19.31
N MET A 84 4.00 -6.09 18.27
CA MET A 84 4.90 -5.22 17.52
C MET A 84 4.51 -3.76 17.71
N ILE A 85 5.46 -2.86 17.86
CA ILE A 85 5.21 -1.42 17.95
C ILE A 85 6.03 -0.70 16.88
N ILE A 86 5.37 0.12 16.07
CA ILE A 86 6.03 1.03 15.15
C ILE A 86 5.90 2.44 15.70
N TRP A 87 7.04 3.10 15.87
CA TRP A 87 7.11 4.50 16.30
C TRP A 87 7.22 5.40 15.08
N LYS A 88 6.23 6.29 14.90
CA LYS A 88 6.18 7.25 13.77
C LYS A 88 6.05 8.69 14.30
N ASP A 89 6.13 9.65 13.38
CA ASP A 89 5.91 11.07 13.62
C ASP A 89 4.42 11.49 13.63
N VAL A 90 3.53 10.50 13.57
CA VAL A 90 2.07 10.69 13.61
C VAL A 90 1.48 10.01 14.85
N GLU A 91 0.32 10.49 15.31
CA GLU A 91 -0.37 9.98 16.51
C GLU A 91 -0.99 8.59 16.34
N GLY A 92 -0.97 8.04 15.14
CA GLY A 92 -1.58 6.78 14.76
C GLY A 92 -2.14 6.84 13.35
N VAL A 93 -3.03 5.91 13.02
CA VAL A 93 -3.72 5.87 11.73
C VAL A 93 -4.89 6.85 11.75
N LEU A 94 -5.00 7.68 10.73
CA LEU A 94 -6.02 8.72 10.62
C LEU A 94 -7.04 8.39 9.52
N THR A 95 -8.23 8.94 9.61
CA THR A 95 -9.31 8.77 8.63
C THR A 95 -9.04 9.43 7.27
N ALA A 96 -8.07 10.32 7.20
CA ALA A 96 -7.57 10.94 5.97
C ALA A 96 -6.18 11.57 6.21
N ASP A 97 -5.53 12.02 5.14
CA ASP A 97 -4.26 12.77 5.26
C ASP A 97 -4.51 14.16 5.87
N PRO A 98 -3.95 14.48 7.06
CA PRO A 98 -4.18 15.76 7.72
C PRO A 98 -3.58 16.95 6.97
N ARG A 99 -2.68 16.73 6.01
CA ARG A 99 -2.14 17.79 5.14
C ARG A 99 -3.16 18.23 4.10
N LEU A 100 -4.17 17.38 3.79
CA LEU A 100 -5.18 17.61 2.76
C LEU A 100 -6.56 17.90 3.36
N PHE A 101 -6.85 17.36 4.53
CA PHE A 101 -8.16 17.42 5.19
C PHE A 101 -8.05 18.00 6.61
N LYS A 102 -8.93 18.94 6.96
CA LYS A 102 -8.89 19.63 8.26
C LYS A 102 -9.49 18.82 9.41
N ASN A 103 -10.53 18.04 9.12
CA ASN A 103 -11.30 17.32 10.14
C ASN A 103 -11.00 15.82 10.05
N VAL A 104 -9.77 15.45 10.38
CA VAL A 104 -9.36 14.04 10.45
C VAL A 104 -9.52 13.50 11.86
N GLN A 105 -9.88 12.24 11.98
CA GLN A 105 -10.02 11.53 13.26
C GLN A 105 -8.99 10.40 13.32
N LYS A 106 -8.45 10.18 14.51
CA LYS A 106 -7.61 9.01 14.75
C LYS A 106 -8.47 7.76 14.88
N LEU A 107 -8.06 6.70 14.21
CA LEU A 107 -8.65 5.38 14.34
C LEU A 107 -7.95 4.66 15.51
N SER A 108 -8.65 4.47 16.62
CA SER A 108 -8.07 3.84 17.82
C SER A 108 -7.78 2.35 17.57
N ARG A 109 -8.63 1.67 16.79
CA ARG A 109 -8.52 0.24 16.50
C ARG A 109 -8.83 -0.02 15.03
N LEU A 110 -8.05 -0.93 14.41
CA LEU A 110 -8.22 -1.40 13.03
C LEU A 110 -8.09 -2.91 12.97
N SER A 111 -8.90 -3.57 12.17
CA SER A 111 -8.63 -4.95 11.77
C SER A 111 -7.44 -5.00 10.80
N TYR A 112 -6.74 -6.14 10.75
CA TYR A 112 -5.69 -6.35 9.73
C TYR A 112 -6.23 -6.15 8.32
N LYS A 113 -7.45 -6.64 8.07
CA LYS A 113 -8.12 -6.49 6.78
C LYS A 113 -8.30 -5.02 6.40
N GLU A 114 -8.84 -4.21 7.31
CA GLU A 114 -9.05 -2.79 7.05
C GLU A 114 -7.74 -2.05 6.80
N ALA A 115 -6.70 -2.33 7.59
CA ALA A 115 -5.39 -1.74 7.40
C ALA A 115 -4.76 -2.10 6.03
N ILE A 116 -4.92 -3.35 5.56
CA ILE A 116 -4.47 -3.79 4.23
C ILE A 116 -5.26 -3.06 3.14
N GLU A 117 -6.57 -2.99 3.25
CA GLU A 117 -7.43 -2.31 2.28
C GLU A 117 -7.10 -0.80 2.19
N MET A 118 -6.95 -0.12 3.31
CA MET A 118 -6.52 1.29 3.32
C MET A 118 -5.22 1.49 2.56
N THR A 119 -4.24 0.62 2.79
CA THR A 119 -2.94 0.72 2.13
C THR A 119 -3.02 0.39 0.64
N TYR A 120 -3.84 -0.58 0.26
CA TYR A 120 -4.08 -0.90 -1.14
C TYR A 120 -4.60 0.31 -1.93
N TYR A 121 -5.48 1.10 -1.31
CA TYR A 121 -6.01 2.33 -1.89
C TYR A 121 -5.08 3.55 -1.74
N GLY A 122 -3.83 3.39 -1.31
CA GLY A 122 -2.82 4.45 -1.28
C GLY A 122 -2.61 5.13 0.07
N ALA A 123 -3.25 4.68 1.14
CA ALA A 123 -2.96 5.21 2.46
C ALA A 123 -1.54 4.83 2.90
N SER A 124 -0.71 5.82 3.19
CA SER A 124 0.70 5.64 3.58
C SER A 124 0.82 5.33 5.08
N VAL A 125 0.24 4.25 5.56
CA VAL A 125 0.28 3.91 6.99
C VAL A 125 1.24 2.77 7.27
N ILE A 126 0.99 1.59 6.70
CA ILE A 126 1.78 0.38 6.87
C ILE A 126 1.63 -0.49 5.64
N HIS A 127 2.73 -0.95 5.08
CA HIS A 127 2.70 -1.79 3.89
C HIS A 127 2.10 -3.18 4.17
N PRO A 128 1.29 -3.77 3.26
CA PRO A 128 0.71 -5.11 3.44
C PRO A 128 1.74 -6.21 3.74
N LYS A 129 2.97 -6.09 3.23
CA LYS A 129 4.08 -7.01 3.56
C LYS A 129 4.34 -7.09 5.07
N THR A 130 4.22 -5.96 5.78
CA THR A 130 4.41 -5.89 7.23
C THR A 130 3.26 -6.55 7.99
N ILE A 131 2.03 -6.40 7.50
CA ILE A 131 0.83 -6.92 8.17
C ILE A 131 0.73 -8.44 8.06
N LYS A 132 1.08 -9.00 6.89
CA LYS A 132 0.87 -10.43 6.60
C LYS A 132 1.54 -11.40 7.60
N PRO A 133 2.82 -11.25 7.96
CA PRO A 133 3.45 -12.10 8.98
C PRO A 133 2.77 -12.00 10.34
N LEU A 134 2.39 -10.78 10.74
CA LEU A 134 1.72 -10.52 12.01
C LEU A 134 0.33 -11.17 12.06
N GLN A 135 -0.44 -11.04 10.98
CA GLN A 135 -1.75 -11.66 10.84
C GLN A 135 -1.67 -13.19 10.96
N ASN A 136 -0.65 -13.82 10.35
CA ASN A 136 -0.48 -15.27 10.37
C ASN A 136 -0.31 -15.84 11.79
N LYS A 137 0.24 -15.06 12.71
CA LYS A 137 0.44 -15.44 14.13
C LYS A 137 -0.44 -14.66 15.10
N ASN A 138 -1.39 -13.86 14.61
CA ASN A 138 -2.25 -12.98 15.42
C ASN A 138 -1.46 -12.02 16.34
N ILE A 139 -0.30 -11.55 15.89
CA ILE A 139 0.55 -10.63 16.64
C ILE A 139 0.02 -9.21 16.47
N PRO A 140 -0.50 -8.55 17.52
CA PRO A 140 -1.01 -7.20 17.42
C PRO A 140 0.08 -6.19 17.08
N LEU A 141 -0.27 -5.25 16.20
CA LEU A 141 0.57 -4.15 15.79
C LEU A 141 0.05 -2.84 16.39
N TYR A 142 0.94 -2.05 16.96
CA TYR A 142 0.65 -0.71 17.44
C TYR A 142 1.41 0.33 16.64
N VAL A 143 0.70 1.37 16.19
CA VAL A 143 1.31 2.57 15.58
C VAL A 143 1.27 3.67 16.63
N GLN A 144 2.42 4.10 17.12
CA GLN A 144 2.54 5.07 18.20
C GLN A 144 3.36 6.29 17.78
N SER A 145 3.09 7.42 18.43
CA SER A 145 3.85 8.66 18.20
C SER A 145 5.19 8.60 18.91
N PHE A 146 6.25 8.85 18.13
CA PHE A 146 7.59 9.08 18.70
C PHE A 146 7.73 10.48 19.31
N ILE A 147 6.91 11.43 18.82
CA ILE A 147 6.95 12.84 19.30
C ILE A 147 6.29 12.96 20.68
N ASP A 148 5.16 12.28 20.86
CA ASP A 148 4.46 12.22 22.14
C ASP A 148 4.09 10.75 22.48
N PRO A 149 4.96 10.05 23.19
CA PRO A 149 4.73 8.64 23.58
C PRO A 149 3.59 8.44 24.58
N THR A 150 3.03 9.51 25.14
CA THR A 150 1.89 9.43 26.09
C THR A 150 0.55 9.27 25.39
N ILE A 151 0.48 9.61 24.12
CA ILE A 151 -0.71 9.46 23.30
C ILE A 151 -0.91 7.98 22.95
N GLU A 152 -2.09 7.47 23.28
CA GLU A 152 -2.49 6.14 22.83
C GLU A 152 -2.58 6.11 21.30
N GLY A 153 -1.77 5.25 20.68
CA GLY A 153 -1.71 5.10 19.23
C GLY A 153 -2.89 4.32 18.64
N THR A 154 -2.67 3.74 17.46
CA THR A 154 -3.64 2.84 16.82
C THR A 154 -3.24 1.39 17.05
N TYR A 155 -4.19 0.60 17.53
CA TYR A 155 -4.09 -0.86 17.60
C TYR A 155 -4.55 -1.47 16.28
N ILE A 156 -3.79 -2.42 15.73
CA ILE A 156 -4.14 -3.20 14.54
C ILE A 156 -4.05 -4.69 14.89
N GLY A 157 -5.18 -5.40 14.78
CA GLY A 157 -5.22 -6.78 15.24
C GLY A 157 -6.47 -7.55 14.83
N PRO A 158 -6.64 -8.81 15.32
CA PRO A 158 -7.72 -9.70 14.90
C PRO A 158 -9.10 -9.31 15.50
N ASP A 159 -9.13 -8.82 16.73
CA ASP A 159 -10.38 -8.64 17.49
C ASP A 159 -10.86 -7.18 17.41
N VAL A 160 -11.31 -6.78 16.22
CA VAL A 160 -11.81 -5.43 15.96
C VAL A 160 -13.11 -5.49 15.19
N ASP A 161 -14.11 -4.76 15.69
CA ASP A 161 -15.38 -4.57 14.99
C ASP A 161 -15.16 -3.75 13.70
N ASP A 162 -15.78 -4.18 12.61
CA ASP A 162 -15.67 -3.53 11.29
C ASP A 162 -16.56 -2.27 11.15
N HIS A 163 -16.79 -1.54 12.24
CA HIS A 163 -17.53 -0.27 12.26
C HIS A 163 -16.56 0.91 12.29
N TYR A 164 -16.36 1.51 11.13
CA TYR A 164 -15.45 2.65 10.97
C TYR A 164 -16.18 3.88 10.47
N PRO A 165 -15.72 5.09 10.86
CA PRO A 165 -16.13 6.31 10.18
C PRO A 165 -15.65 6.28 8.72
N PRO A 166 -16.14 7.17 7.86
CA PRO A 166 -15.62 7.28 6.50
C PRO A 166 -14.11 7.54 6.50
N ILE A 167 -13.38 6.73 5.74
CA ILE A 167 -11.92 6.83 5.56
C ILE A 167 -11.66 7.27 4.13
N VAL A 168 -10.96 8.39 3.96
CA VAL A 168 -10.73 9.03 2.67
C VAL A 168 -9.26 8.93 2.28
N VAL A 169 -9.01 8.35 1.12
CA VAL A 169 -7.69 8.36 0.47
C VAL A 169 -7.78 9.18 -0.80
N LEU A 170 -6.87 10.13 -0.96
CA LEU A 170 -6.77 10.99 -2.13
C LEU A 170 -5.40 10.83 -2.78
N GLU A 171 -5.38 10.29 -3.98
CA GLU A 171 -4.20 10.23 -4.83
C GLU A 171 -4.27 11.32 -5.90
N ARG A 172 -3.33 12.24 -5.88
CA ARG A 172 -3.18 13.29 -6.89
C ARG A 172 -2.26 12.83 -8.01
N ASN A 173 -2.18 13.64 -9.05
CA ASN A 173 -1.32 13.38 -10.21
C ASN A 173 -1.61 12.01 -10.83
N GLN A 174 -2.86 11.82 -11.18
CA GLN A 174 -3.33 10.63 -11.87
C GLN A 174 -3.61 10.96 -13.35
N THR A 175 -3.54 9.94 -14.18
CA THR A 175 -3.89 10.00 -15.59
C THR A 175 -4.95 8.95 -15.87
N LEU A 176 -6.02 9.34 -16.57
CA LEU A 176 -7.03 8.42 -17.06
C LEU A 176 -6.71 8.05 -18.52
N LEU A 177 -6.55 6.77 -18.77
CA LEU A 177 -6.31 6.20 -20.09
C LEU A 177 -7.55 5.48 -20.57
N HIS A 178 -8.06 5.87 -21.73
CA HIS A 178 -9.13 5.15 -22.42
C HIS A 178 -8.56 4.43 -23.63
N ILE A 179 -8.58 3.09 -23.59
CA ILE A 179 -8.00 2.19 -24.58
C ILE A 179 -9.15 1.48 -25.29
N ALA A 180 -9.35 1.70 -26.58
CA ALA A 180 -10.41 1.11 -27.36
C ALA A 180 -9.86 0.34 -28.58
N THR A 181 -10.51 -0.75 -28.96
CA THR A 181 -10.17 -1.47 -30.20
C THR A 181 -10.51 -0.61 -31.42
N ARG A 182 -9.64 -0.58 -32.44
CA ARG A 182 -9.85 0.25 -33.64
C ARG A 182 -10.94 -0.26 -34.56
N ASP A 183 -11.17 -1.56 -34.53
CA ASP A 183 -12.12 -2.27 -35.40
C ASP A 183 -13.45 -2.60 -34.71
N PHE A 184 -13.69 -2.04 -33.51
CA PHE A 184 -14.85 -2.32 -32.65
C PHE A 184 -14.96 -3.80 -32.23
N SER A 185 -13.89 -4.60 -32.34
CA SER A 185 -13.86 -5.94 -31.78
C SER A 185 -14.04 -5.92 -30.25
N PHE A 186 -14.61 -6.97 -29.70
CA PHE A 186 -14.80 -7.08 -28.27
C PHE A 186 -13.45 -7.21 -27.54
N VAL A 187 -13.32 -6.47 -26.45
CA VAL A 187 -12.19 -6.62 -25.51
C VAL A 187 -12.44 -7.88 -24.70
N VAL A 188 -11.87 -8.99 -25.15
CA VAL A 188 -11.98 -10.31 -24.54
C VAL A 188 -10.67 -10.69 -23.83
N GLU A 189 -10.62 -11.88 -23.25
CA GLU A 189 -9.55 -12.32 -22.33
C GLU A 189 -8.13 -12.16 -22.89
N HIS A 190 -7.90 -12.45 -24.17
CA HIS A 190 -6.56 -12.30 -24.75
C HIS A 190 -6.14 -10.84 -24.90
N HIS A 191 -7.05 -9.92 -25.19
CA HIS A 191 -6.77 -8.47 -25.18
C HIS A 191 -6.40 -8.02 -23.77
N MET A 192 -7.17 -8.45 -22.74
CA MET A 192 -6.88 -8.13 -21.34
C MET A 192 -5.51 -8.67 -20.92
N ALA A 193 -5.19 -9.92 -21.28
CA ALA A 193 -3.88 -10.51 -20.99
C ALA A 193 -2.75 -9.71 -21.62
N TYR A 194 -2.90 -9.30 -22.89
CA TYR A 194 -1.91 -8.46 -23.58
C TYR A 194 -1.74 -7.08 -22.92
N LEU A 195 -2.86 -6.41 -22.58
CA LEU A 195 -2.84 -5.12 -21.92
C LEU A 195 -2.15 -5.22 -20.55
N PHE A 196 -2.55 -6.16 -19.68
CA PHE A 196 -1.92 -6.34 -18.38
C PHE A 196 -0.43 -6.67 -18.49
N LYS A 197 -0.04 -7.52 -19.43
CA LYS A 197 1.37 -7.80 -19.69
C LYS A 197 2.14 -6.53 -20.04
N THR A 198 1.60 -5.70 -20.95
CA THR A 198 2.24 -4.45 -21.36
C THR A 198 2.39 -3.46 -20.20
N PHE A 199 1.34 -3.30 -19.38
CA PHE A 199 1.41 -2.48 -18.16
C PHE A 199 2.48 -3.00 -17.19
N ALA A 200 2.56 -4.31 -16.97
CA ALA A 200 3.54 -4.93 -16.09
C ALA A 200 4.98 -4.74 -16.60
N GLU A 201 5.24 -4.94 -17.90
CA GLU A 201 6.56 -4.75 -18.52
C GLU A 201 7.05 -3.30 -18.39
N LEU A 202 6.14 -2.32 -18.52
CA LEU A 202 6.43 -0.91 -18.33
C LEU A 202 6.44 -0.48 -16.85
N ARG A 203 6.09 -1.40 -15.93
CA ARG A 203 5.95 -1.11 -14.50
C ARG A 203 5.02 0.09 -14.25
N ILE A 204 3.86 0.08 -14.91
CA ILE A 204 2.77 1.03 -14.68
C ILE A 204 1.73 0.31 -13.82
N PHE A 205 1.49 0.82 -12.62
CA PHE A 205 0.47 0.27 -11.73
C PHE A 205 -0.90 0.82 -12.11
N ILE A 206 -1.91 -0.04 -12.11
CA ILE A 206 -3.30 0.32 -12.37
C ILE A 206 -4.00 0.50 -11.02
N ASN A 207 -4.41 1.73 -10.72
CA ASN A 207 -5.06 2.07 -9.45
C ASN A 207 -6.58 1.84 -9.49
N MET A 208 -7.18 2.02 -10.67
CA MET A 208 -8.60 1.75 -10.91
C MET A 208 -8.79 1.36 -12.36
N MET A 209 -9.73 0.44 -12.64
CA MET A 209 -9.99 -0.01 -14.01
C MET A 209 -11.47 -0.29 -14.24
N ARG A 210 -11.89 -0.10 -15.48
CA ARG A 210 -13.21 -0.48 -15.96
C ARG A 210 -13.12 -0.96 -17.39
N ASN A 211 -13.68 -2.11 -17.69
CA ASN A 211 -13.84 -2.58 -19.05
C ASN A 211 -15.29 -2.44 -19.52
N THR A 212 -15.46 -2.23 -20.81
CA THR A 212 -16.72 -2.32 -21.54
C THR A 212 -16.55 -3.35 -22.67
N ALA A 213 -17.57 -3.51 -23.50
CA ALA A 213 -17.50 -4.44 -24.63
C ALA A 213 -16.30 -4.16 -25.56
N ILE A 214 -15.97 -2.90 -25.81
CA ILE A 214 -15.00 -2.46 -26.83
C ILE A 214 -13.89 -1.56 -26.26
N SER A 215 -13.84 -1.35 -24.95
CA SER A 215 -12.84 -0.46 -24.35
C SER A 215 -12.41 -0.90 -22.96
N PHE A 216 -11.19 -0.51 -22.61
CA PHE A 216 -10.57 -0.68 -21.30
C PHE A 216 -10.10 0.69 -20.80
N THR A 217 -10.70 1.16 -19.72
CA THR A 217 -10.38 2.45 -19.10
C THR A 217 -9.62 2.20 -17.80
N VAL A 218 -8.48 2.85 -17.61
CA VAL A 218 -7.66 2.71 -16.42
C VAL A 218 -7.20 4.06 -15.88
N CYS A 219 -7.18 4.16 -14.56
CA CYS A 219 -6.53 5.24 -13.83
C CYS A 219 -5.14 4.76 -13.37
N VAL A 220 -4.12 5.51 -13.71
CA VAL A 220 -2.72 5.20 -13.42
C VAL A 220 -2.02 6.44 -12.85
N PRO A 221 -0.90 6.30 -12.10
CA PRO A 221 -0.06 7.43 -11.72
C PRO A 221 0.41 8.19 -12.96
N ASP A 222 0.51 9.52 -12.86
CA ASP A 222 1.03 10.36 -13.94
C ASP A 222 2.53 10.11 -14.14
N LEU A 223 2.85 9.32 -15.18
CA LEU A 223 4.20 8.90 -15.57
C LEU A 223 4.39 9.18 -17.08
N PRO A 224 4.60 10.44 -17.50
CA PRO A 224 4.52 10.86 -18.90
C PRO A 224 5.37 10.00 -19.86
N GLU A 225 6.63 9.75 -19.50
CA GLU A 225 7.53 8.94 -20.36
C GLU A 225 7.05 7.50 -20.55
N LYS A 226 6.47 6.89 -19.50
CA LYS A 226 5.96 5.53 -19.57
C LYS A 226 4.64 5.47 -20.33
N ILE A 227 3.79 6.47 -20.15
CA ILE A 227 2.49 6.61 -20.82
C ILE A 227 2.73 6.79 -22.33
N GLU A 228 3.69 7.62 -22.75
CA GLU A 228 4.04 7.75 -24.18
C GLU A 228 4.58 6.42 -24.76
N LYS A 229 5.41 5.69 -24.03
CA LYS A 229 5.86 4.35 -24.45
C LYS A 229 4.70 3.36 -24.57
N LEU A 230 3.81 3.35 -23.58
CA LEU A 230 2.59 2.52 -23.59
C LEU A 230 1.75 2.83 -24.84
N LYS A 231 1.49 4.11 -25.09
CA LYS A 231 0.72 4.56 -26.25
C LYS A 231 1.35 4.11 -27.56
N ALA A 232 2.65 4.29 -27.72
CA ALA A 232 3.38 3.85 -28.92
C ALA A 232 3.30 2.33 -29.15
N ILE A 233 3.31 1.52 -28.09
CA ILE A 233 3.16 0.06 -28.18
C ILE A 233 1.74 -0.31 -28.60
N LEU A 234 0.74 0.32 -27.99
CA LEU A 234 -0.68 -0.02 -28.17
C LEU A 234 -1.29 0.56 -29.46
N ASP A 235 -0.70 1.61 -30.03
CA ASP A 235 -1.27 2.36 -31.16
C ASP A 235 -1.45 1.54 -32.45
N LYS A 236 -0.84 0.37 -32.53
CA LYS A 236 -1.00 -0.57 -33.65
C LYS A 236 -2.40 -1.20 -33.72
N GLU A 237 -2.96 -1.54 -32.57
CA GLU A 237 -4.22 -2.29 -32.47
C GLU A 237 -5.31 -1.50 -31.74
N TYR A 238 -4.92 -0.52 -30.93
CA TYR A 238 -5.83 0.25 -30.09
C TYR A 238 -5.77 1.75 -30.39
N SER A 239 -6.85 2.44 -30.12
CA SER A 239 -6.87 3.90 -29.96
C SER A 239 -6.73 4.23 -28.47
N VAL A 240 -5.74 5.05 -28.14
CA VAL A 240 -5.45 5.43 -26.75
C VAL A 240 -5.67 6.93 -26.55
N THR A 241 -6.68 7.28 -25.75
CA THR A 241 -6.93 8.66 -25.32
C THR A 241 -6.36 8.83 -23.90
N VAL A 242 -5.67 9.96 -23.67
CA VAL A 242 -4.99 10.28 -22.41
C VAL A 242 -5.59 11.54 -21.84
N GLU A 243 -6.06 11.48 -20.60
CA GLU A 243 -6.56 12.63 -19.84
C GLU A 243 -5.71 12.80 -18.58
N ASN A 244 -4.99 13.90 -18.48
CA ASN A 244 -4.11 14.22 -17.36
C ASN A 244 -4.84 15.06 -16.29
N ASP A 245 -4.13 15.36 -15.19
CA ASP A 245 -4.60 16.17 -14.07
C ASP A 245 -5.82 15.57 -13.36
N MET A 246 -5.84 14.25 -13.23
CA MET A 246 -6.87 13.55 -12.49
C MET A 246 -6.50 13.39 -11.01
N GLU A 247 -7.51 13.27 -10.19
CA GLU A 247 -7.41 12.82 -8.81
C GLU A 247 -8.21 11.52 -8.66
N LEU A 248 -7.64 10.54 -7.94
CA LEU A 248 -8.36 9.34 -7.54
C LEU A 248 -8.75 9.50 -6.07
N ILE A 249 -10.05 9.48 -5.80
CA ILE A 249 -10.63 9.54 -4.46
C ILE A 249 -11.19 8.16 -4.13
N THR A 250 -10.71 7.57 -3.05
CA THR A 250 -11.31 6.36 -2.48
C THR A 250 -11.92 6.69 -1.13
N ILE A 251 -13.17 6.32 -0.91
CA ILE A 251 -13.87 6.47 0.37
C ILE A 251 -14.29 5.09 0.83
N ARG A 252 -13.69 4.61 1.91
CA ARG A 252 -14.12 3.39 2.59
C ARG A 252 -15.14 3.74 3.66
N HIS A 253 -16.09 2.85 3.93
CA HIS A 253 -17.21 3.09 4.85
C HIS A 253 -17.94 4.39 4.53
N TYR A 254 -18.16 4.63 3.21
CA TYR A 254 -18.65 5.89 2.70
C TYR A 254 -20.03 6.25 3.25
N GLN A 255 -20.25 7.55 3.40
CA GLN A 255 -21.52 8.18 3.68
C GLN A 255 -21.82 9.18 2.57
N GLU A 256 -23.09 9.30 2.19
CA GLU A 256 -23.49 10.13 1.05
C GLU A 256 -23.12 11.62 1.24
N GLU A 257 -23.12 12.11 2.48
CA GLU A 257 -22.72 13.49 2.80
C GLU A 257 -21.26 13.74 2.50
N VAL A 258 -20.38 12.79 2.86
CA VAL A 258 -18.94 12.86 2.60
C VAL A 258 -18.68 12.78 1.11
N LEU A 259 -19.36 11.86 0.41
CA LEU A 259 -19.25 11.71 -1.03
C LEU A 259 -19.63 13.02 -1.75
N LYS A 260 -20.78 13.62 -1.42
CA LYS A 260 -21.23 14.89 -1.98
C LYS A 260 -20.26 16.04 -1.70
N SER A 261 -19.68 16.07 -0.50
CA SER A 261 -18.73 17.12 -0.14
C SER A 261 -17.43 17.05 -0.94
N LEU A 262 -16.94 15.84 -1.19
CA LEU A 262 -15.68 15.59 -1.92
C LEU A 262 -15.82 15.75 -3.45
N THR A 263 -17.03 15.59 -3.99
CA THR A 263 -17.32 15.78 -5.42
C THR A 263 -17.76 17.20 -5.78
N LYS A 264 -17.98 18.05 -4.77
CA LYS A 264 -18.40 19.45 -5.02
C LYS A 264 -17.35 20.20 -5.81
N GLY A 265 -17.73 20.72 -6.99
CA GLY A 265 -16.83 21.44 -7.89
C GLY A 265 -15.85 20.53 -8.65
N LYS A 266 -16.18 19.28 -8.81
CA LYS A 266 -15.43 18.31 -9.58
C LYS A 266 -16.32 17.64 -10.64
N ILE A 267 -15.71 17.21 -11.74
CA ILE A 267 -16.32 16.34 -12.72
C ILE A 267 -15.92 14.92 -12.38
N VAL A 268 -16.88 14.02 -12.19
CA VAL A 268 -16.63 12.60 -11.98
C VAL A 268 -16.61 11.91 -13.34
N LEU A 269 -15.44 11.37 -13.71
CA LEU A 269 -15.21 10.72 -15.02
C LEU A 269 -15.41 9.20 -14.94
N LEU A 270 -15.04 8.62 -13.82
CA LEU A 270 -15.20 7.19 -13.54
C LEU A 270 -15.60 7.02 -12.08
N GLU A 271 -16.60 6.19 -11.83
CA GLU A 271 -17.05 5.84 -10.48
C GLU A 271 -17.28 4.34 -10.39
N GLU A 272 -16.81 3.76 -9.30
CA GLU A 272 -17.09 2.37 -8.91
C GLU A 272 -17.59 2.34 -7.48
N ARG A 273 -18.70 1.67 -7.25
CA ARG A 273 -19.28 1.45 -5.92
C ARG A 273 -19.27 -0.02 -5.58
N LEU A 274 -18.59 -0.35 -4.51
CA LEU A 274 -18.66 -1.64 -3.84
C LEU A 274 -19.47 -1.48 -2.55
N ARG A 275 -19.70 -2.58 -1.83
CA ARG A 275 -20.59 -2.61 -0.67
C ARG A 275 -20.36 -1.47 0.35
N ASN A 276 -19.10 -1.15 0.65
CA ASN A 276 -18.72 -0.13 1.64
C ASN A 276 -17.61 0.81 1.13
N THR A 277 -17.28 0.76 -0.15
CA THR A 277 -16.20 1.53 -0.75
C THR A 277 -16.71 2.21 -2.03
N VAL A 278 -16.34 3.47 -2.20
CA VAL A 278 -16.51 4.20 -3.46
C VAL A 278 -15.16 4.67 -3.92
N GLN A 279 -14.84 4.39 -5.19
CA GLN A 279 -13.69 4.97 -5.88
C GLN A 279 -14.16 5.87 -7.00
N MET A 280 -13.51 7.02 -7.16
CA MET A 280 -13.85 7.99 -8.19
C MET A 280 -12.59 8.60 -8.80
N VAL A 281 -12.52 8.60 -10.13
CA VAL A 281 -11.58 9.44 -10.87
C VAL A 281 -12.27 10.76 -11.16
N VAL A 282 -11.70 11.84 -10.65
CA VAL A 282 -12.29 13.17 -10.73
C VAL A 282 -11.33 14.19 -11.31
N LYS A 283 -11.88 15.23 -11.94
CA LYS A 283 -11.17 16.41 -12.42
C LYS A 283 -11.74 17.66 -11.76
N ASN A 284 -10.86 18.56 -11.34
CA ASN A 284 -11.30 19.85 -10.81
C ASN A 284 -11.90 20.70 -11.91
N ILE A 285 -13.08 21.30 -11.67
CA ILE A 285 -13.66 22.30 -12.59
C ILE A 285 -12.84 23.58 -12.44
N PRO A 286 -12.30 24.16 -13.54
CA PRO A 286 -11.64 25.46 -13.51
C PRO A 286 -12.54 26.54 -12.90
N LEU A 287 -11.95 27.49 -12.18
CA LEU A 287 -12.71 28.55 -11.51
C LEU A 287 -13.58 29.39 -12.48
N ILE A 288 -13.14 29.52 -13.73
CA ILE A 288 -13.85 30.26 -14.79
C ILE A 288 -15.16 29.57 -15.20
N GLU A 289 -15.25 28.25 -15.06
CA GLU A 289 -16.43 27.47 -15.42
C GLU A 289 -17.41 27.30 -14.25
N ARG A 290 -17.12 27.89 -13.08
CA ARG A 290 -17.94 27.80 -11.87
C ARG A 290 -18.92 28.98 -11.71
N ILE A 291 -18.94 29.90 -12.67
CA ILE A 291 -19.85 31.04 -12.75
C ILE A 291 -21.05 30.63 -13.66
#